data_583c4aa7cae053e50230a5eb5028bff4
#
_entry.id   583c4aa7cae053e50230a5eb5028bff4
#
_cell.length_a   1.000
_cell.length_b   1.000
_cell.length_c   1.000
_cell.angle_alpha   90.00
_cell.angle_beta   90.00
_cell.angle_gamma   90.00
#
_symmetry.space_group_name_H-M   'P 1'
#
loop_
_entity.id
_entity.type
_entity.pdbx_description
1 polymer ?
#
loop_
_entity_poly.entity_id
_entity_poly.type
_entity_poly.pdbx_seq_one_letter_code
_entity_poly.pdbx_strand_id
1 'polypeptide(L)'
;MNKKKYIGIDIGGTAVKIGSVDEGGTIHATETYAVNFDGYETPILQTVVKSCHIFLEKYHEKASEYAGIGVSATGAISTKKGVVEGTAGHIKNWIHSPIRQVMEQEFHIPTEVLNDANAAVLGEAWIGAAKDKKDVVVVTIGTGVGGGILMNGKILLGASGFAGELGHIPVQYEGEMCTCGNRGCLEHYGSTAALVRKVRRAIQEGEIAGVAADTPVDGKWIFAQALSGNVAVQSILQEWIEVIASALVGFVHLFNPEQILIGGGVSAQEELFIAPVRSYVMKHVMPNFAKDLEIGAAALQNEAGMVGAVYYCIQQEKERGC
;
A
#
# COMPACT_ATOMS: atom_id res chain seq x y z
N MET A 1 -12.42 -18.86 -26.14
CA MET A 1 -11.89 -19.60 -24.98
C MET A 1 -12.30 -18.84 -23.73
N ASN A 2 -12.80 -19.49 -22.70
CA ASN A 2 -13.02 -18.82 -21.42
C ASN A 2 -11.67 -18.40 -20.85
N LYS A 3 -11.55 -17.15 -20.43
CA LYS A 3 -10.35 -16.66 -19.77
C LYS A 3 -10.12 -17.40 -18.45
N LYS A 4 -8.85 -17.66 -18.09
CA LYS A 4 -8.51 -18.20 -16.78
C LYS A 4 -8.92 -17.22 -15.69
N LYS A 5 -9.49 -17.72 -14.59
CA LYS A 5 -9.84 -16.96 -13.40
C LYS A 5 -8.85 -17.26 -12.26
N TYR A 6 -8.66 -16.29 -11.39
CA TYR A 6 -7.83 -16.37 -10.20
C TYR A 6 -8.59 -15.80 -9.01
N ILE A 7 -8.35 -16.35 -7.82
CA ILE A 7 -8.83 -15.75 -6.57
C ILE A 7 -7.78 -14.73 -6.12
N GLY A 8 -8.18 -13.48 -6.00
CA GLY A 8 -7.38 -12.43 -5.39
C GLY A 8 -7.79 -12.22 -3.94
N ILE A 9 -6.81 -12.16 -3.04
CA ILE A 9 -7.04 -11.95 -1.62
C ILE A 9 -6.15 -10.80 -1.15
N ASP A 10 -6.73 -9.82 -0.45
CA ASP A 10 -5.98 -8.73 0.17
C ASP A 10 -6.24 -8.72 1.67
N ILE A 11 -5.23 -9.10 2.45
CA ILE A 11 -5.32 -9.30 3.90
C ILE A 11 -4.73 -8.07 4.61
N GLY A 12 -5.61 -7.21 5.09
CA GLY A 12 -5.25 -6.13 5.99
C GLY A 12 -5.43 -6.49 7.47
N GLY A 13 -5.04 -5.58 8.36
CA GLY A 13 -5.18 -5.78 9.81
C GLY A 13 -6.62 -5.77 10.32
N THR A 14 -7.58 -5.18 9.62
CA THR A 14 -8.98 -5.06 10.06
C THR A 14 -9.95 -5.83 9.19
N ALA A 15 -9.62 -6.05 7.94
CA ALA A 15 -10.47 -6.70 6.96
C ALA A 15 -9.66 -7.49 5.95
N VAL A 16 -10.29 -8.50 5.35
CA VAL A 16 -9.82 -9.20 4.17
C VAL A 16 -10.76 -8.91 3.01
N LYS A 17 -10.22 -8.55 1.84
CA LYS A 17 -10.95 -8.45 0.60
C LYS A 17 -10.66 -9.68 -0.25
N ILE A 18 -11.68 -10.28 -0.83
CA ILE A 18 -11.59 -11.47 -1.69
C ILE A 18 -12.31 -11.17 -3.00
N GLY A 19 -11.71 -11.52 -4.11
CA GLY A 19 -12.33 -11.33 -5.42
C GLY A 19 -11.96 -12.38 -6.45
N SER A 20 -12.80 -12.47 -7.49
CA SER A 20 -12.57 -13.26 -8.69
C SER A 20 -12.08 -12.33 -9.79
N VAL A 21 -10.86 -12.57 -10.29
CA VAL A 21 -10.20 -11.74 -11.31
C VAL A 21 -9.76 -12.61 -12.48
N ASP A 22 -10.02 -12.19 -13.72
CA ASP A 22 -9.56 -12.94 -14.90
C ASP A 22 -8.11 -12.59 -15.30
N GLU A 23 -7.52 -13.37 -16.19
CA GLU A 23 -6.16 -13.16 -16.72
C GLU A 23 -5.98 -11.84 -17.49
N GLY A 24 -7.04 -11.09 -17.74
CA GLY A 24 -7.02 -9.76 -18.33
C GLY A 24 -7.15 -8.64 -17.29
N GLY A 25 -7.27 -8.99 -15.99
CA GLY A 25 -7.43 -8.02 -14.90
C GLY A 25 -8.87 -7.57 -14.65
N THR A 26 -9.87 -8.20 -15.29
CA THR A 26 -11.28 -7.87 -15.04
C THR A 26 -11.72 -8.48 -13.71
N ILE A 27 -12.21 -7.66 -12.79
CA ILE A 27 -12.80 -8.09 -11.52
C ILE A 27 -14.25 -8.50 -11.80
N HIS A 28 -14.59 -9.76 -11.56
CA HIS A 28 -15.94 -10.30 -11.75
C HIS A 28 -16.80 -10.22 -10.49
N ALA A 29 -16.17 -10.38 -9.32
CA ALA A 29 -16.83 -10.30 -8.03
C ALA A 29 -15.82 -9.86 -6.96
N THR A 30 -16.31 -9.19 -5.92
CA THR A 30 -15.50 -8.83 -4.76
C THR A 30 -16.34 -8.74 -3.49
N GLU A 31 -15.78 -9.17 -2.36
CA GLU A 31 -16.39 -9.12 -1.03
C GLU A 31 -15.33 -8.72 0.00
N THR A 32 -15.81 -8.11 1.09
CA THR A 32 -14.95 -7.71 2.21
C THR A 32 -15.49 -8.30 3.50
N TYR A 33 -14.60 -8.90 4.30
CA TYR A 33 -14.92 -9.54 5.58
C TYR A 33 -14.05 -8.95 6.69
N ALA A 34 -14.62 -8.77 7.88
CA ALA A 34 -13.85 -8.32 9.04
C ALA A 34 -12.93 -9.44 9.55
N VAL A 35 -11.69 -9.10 9.93
CA VAL A 35 -10.72 -10.05 10.51
C VAL A 35 -10.38 -9.73 11.98
N ASN A 36 -10.69 -8.54 12.45
CA ASN A 36 -10.47 -8.11 13.85
C ASN A 36 -11.80 -7.90 14.56
N PHE A 37 -12.66 -8.93 14.59
CA PHE A 37 -13.97 -8.86 15.25
C PHE A 37 -13.93 -9.27 16.73
N ASP A 38 -12.85 -9.92 17.17
CA ASP A 38 -12.65 -10.42 18.54
C ASP A 38 -11.29 -10.04 19.15
N GLY A 39 -10.61 -9.02 18.61
CA GLY A 39 -9.28 -8.62 19.04
C GLY A 39 -8.18 -9.60 18.66
N TYR A 40 -8.37 -10.31 17.55
CA TYR A 40 -7.48 -11.33 16.97
C TYR A 40 -7.35 -12.61 17.83
N GLU A 41 -8.32 -12.93 18.66
CA GLU A 41 -8.39 -14.24 19.33
C GLU A 41 -8.53 -15.35 18.29
N THR A 42 -9.39 -15.15 17.30
CA THR A 42 -9.41 -15.98 16.09
C THR A 42 -8.27 -15.54 15.17
N PRO A 43 -7.32 -16.43 14.83
CA PRO A 43 -6.24 -16.11 13.90
C PRO A 43 -6.76 -15.61 12.54
N ILE A 44 -6.18 -14.53 12.02
CA ILE A 44 -6.60 -13.94 10.73
C ILE A 44 -6.68 -14.99 9.62
N LEU A 45 -5.69 -15.89 9.53
CA LEU A 45 -5.64 -16.89 8.48
C LEU A 45 -6.83 -17.87 8.51
N GLN A 46 -7.34 -18.22 9.69
CA GLN A 46 -8.56 -19.01 9.81
C GLN A 46 -9.78 -18.27 9.28
N THR A 47 -9.87 -16.97 9.59
CA THR A 47 -10.94 -16.10 9.06
C THR A 47 -10.84 -15.98 7.55
N VAL A 48 -9.64 -15.86 7.00
CA VAL A 48 -9.42 -15.79 5.54
C VAL A 48 -9.92 -17.06 4.85
N VAL A 49 -9.53 -18.25 5.34
CA VAL A 49 -10.00 -19.54 4.82
C VAL A 49 -11.53 -19.63 4.84
N LYS A 50 -12.15 -19.32 5.98
CA LYS A 50 -13.60 -19.33 6.12
C LYS A 50 -14.28 -18.34 5.16
N SER A 51 -13.72 -17.15 5.02
CA SER A 51 -14.24 -16.11 4.12
C SER A 51 -14.14 -16.53 2.65
N CYS A 52 -13.09 -17.26 2.25
CA CYS A 52 -12.97 -17.81 0.90
C CYS A 52 -14.06 -18.84 0.61
N HIS A 53 -14.38 -19.73 1.55
CA HIS A 53 -15.50 -20.66 1.38
C HIS A 53 -16.83 -19.93 1.24
N ILE A 54 -17.11 -18.93 2.09
CA ILE A 54 -18.32 -18.10 1.99
C ILE A 54 -18.40 -17.39 0.64
N PHE A 55 -17.27 -16.85 0.15
CA PHE A 55 -17.19 -16.21 -1.16
C PHE A 55 -17.55 -17.18 -2.29
N LEU A 56 -16.90 -18.34 -2.32
CA LEU A 56 -17.15 -19.37 -3.34
C LEU A 56 -18.61 -19.88 -3.33
N GLU A 57 -19.16 -20.12 -2.14
CA GLU A 57 -20.56 -20.53 -1.99
C GLU A 57 -21.52 -19.46 -2.49
N LYS A 58 -21.29 -18.19 -2.13
CA LYS A 58 -22.13 -17.05 -2.54
C LYS A 58 -22.23 -16.89 -4.05
N TYR A 59 -21.13 -17.12 -4.77
CA TYR A 59 -21.07 -17.01 -6.23
C TYR A 59 -21.28 -18.33 -6.95
N HIS A 60 -21.59 -19.43 -6.23
CA HIS A 60 -21.80 -20.78 -6.78
C HIS A 60 -20.60 -21.27 -7.60
N GLU A 61 -19.36 -20.91 -7.17
CA GLU A 61 -18.11 -21.28 -7.82
C GLU A 61 -17.33 -22.29 -6.96
N LYS A 62 -16.47 -23.10 -7.60
CA LYS A 62 -15.59 -24.06 -6.93
C LYS A 62 -14.14 -23.62 -7.07
N ALA A 63 -13.30 -23.88 -6.07
CA ALA A 63 -11.88 -23.58 -6.13
C ALA A 63 -11.19 -24.19 -7.37
N SER A 64 -11.62 -25.40 -7.79
CA SER A 64 -11.09 -26.08 -8.98
C SER A 64 -11.37 -25.37 -10.32
N GLU A 65 -12.20 -24.33 -10.33
CA GLU A 65 -12.48 -23.51 -11.51
C GLU A 65 -11.48 -22.36 -11.67
N TYR A 66 -10.61 -22.17 -10.67
CA TYR A 66 -9.58 -21.15 -10.64
C TYR A 66 -8.20 -21.72 -10.91
N ALA A 67 -7.38 -20.98 -11.64
CA ALA A 67 -6.01 -21.37 -11.98
C ALA A 67 -5.03 -21.19 -10.81
N GLY A 68 -5.34 -20.31 -9.86
CA GLY A 68 -4.49 -20.04 -8.70
C GLY A 68 -5.09 -19.00 -7.75
N ILE A 69 -4.42 -18.82 -6.62
CA ILE A 69 -4.71 -17.80 -5.61
C ILE A 69 -3.54 -16.83 -5.52
N GLY A 70 -3.80 -15.54 -5.68
CA GLY A 70 -2.86 -14.47 -5.37
C GLY A 70 -3.22 -13.82 -4.03
N VAL A 71 -2.28 -13.77 -3.09
CA VAL A 71 -2.49 -13.19 -1.76
C VAL A 71 -1.59 -11.98 -1.56
N SER A 72 -2.20 -10.84 -1.34
CA SER A 72 -1.61 -9.63 -0.77
C SER A 72 -1.77 -9.70 0.75
N ALA A 73 -0.72 -9.47 1.51
CA ALA A 73 -0.78 -9.57 2.96
C ALA A 73 0.04 -8.48 3.65
N THR A 74 -0.54 -7.91 4.70
CA THR A 74 0.15 -6.89 5.52
C THR A 74 1.27 -7.50 6.35
N GLY A 75 2.36 -6.74 6.53
CA GLY A 75 3.54 -7.12 7.29
C GLY A 75 4.73 -7.55 6.42
N ALA A 76 5.81 -7.96 7.06
CA ALA A 76 6.99 -8.46 6.37
C ALA A 76 6.75 -9.90 5.88
N ILE A 77 6.61 -10.07 4.57
CA ILE A 77 6.25 -11.34 3.93
C ILE A 77 7.48 -11.97 3.28
N SER A 78 7.80 -13.18 3.70
CA SER A 78 8.73 -14.03 2.95
C SER A 78 8.01 -14.61 1.73
N THR A 79 8.08 -13.91 0.61
CA THR A 79 7.44 -14.32 -0.65
C THR A 79 7.88 -15.72 -1.08
N LYS A 80 9.15 -16.07 -0.89
CA LYS A 80 9.68 -17.40 -1.20
C LYS A 80 9.02 -18.53 -0.40
N LYS A 81 8.79 -18.30 0.90
CA LYS A 81 8.16 -19.30 1.80
C LYS A 81 6.64 -19.17 1.84
N GLY A 82 6.07 -18.02 1.48
CA GLY A 82 4.66 -17.69 1.65
C GLY A 82 4.25 -17.55 3.12
N VAL A 83 5.11 -16.97 3.96
CA VAL A 83 4.96 -16.87 5.41
C VAL A 83 5.11 -15.43 5.87
N VAL A 84 4.36 -15.03 6.89
CA VAL A 84 4.53 -13.76 7.58
C VAL A 84 5.73 -13.86 8.53
N GLU A 85 6.79 -13.10 8.30
CA GLU A 85 8.00 -13.09 9.14
C GLU A 85 8.04 -11.92 10.13
N GLY A 86 7.23 -10.89 9.92
CA GLY A 86 7.13 -9.74 10.82
C GLY A 86 5.89 -8.90 10.57
N THR A 87 5.54 -8.09 11.56
CA THR A 87 4.39 -7.17 11.48
C THR A 87 4.64 -5.94 12.33
N ALA A 88 3.78 -4.92 12.20
CA ALA A 88 3.83 -3.68 12.98
C ALA A 88 3.49 -3.85 14.49
N GLY A 89 3.41 -5.07 15.00
CA GLY A 89 3.33 -5.38 16.43
C GLY A 89 1.93 -5.30 17.05
N HIS A 90 0.94 -4.74 16.37
CA HIS A 90 -0.44 -4.61 16.89
C HIS A 90 -1.38 -5.75 16.48
N ILE A 91 -0.94 -6.64 15.57
CA ILE A 91 -1.74 -7.77 15.09
C ILE A 91 -1.26 -9.04 15.81
N LYS A 92 -2.10 -9.57 16.69
CA LYS A 92 -1.83 -10.81 17.42
C LYS A 92 -1.94 -12.04 16.49
N ASN A 93 -1.20 -13.09 16.79
CA ASN A 93 -1.29 -14.38 16.10
C ASN A 93 -1.07 -14.33 14.58
N TRP A 94 -0.38 -13.27 14.07
CA TRP A 94 -0.14 -13.08 12.63
C TRP A 94 1.27 -13.51 12.19
N ILE A 95 2.30 -13.25 13.01
CA ILE A 95 3.68 -13.66 12.73
C ILE A 95 3.76 -15.18 12.66
N HIS A 96 4.53 -15.70 11.69
CA HIS A 96 4.70 -17.11 11.34
C HIS A 96 3.46 -17.78 10.72
N SER A 97 2.43 -17.01 10.32
CA SER A 97 1.29 -17.56 9.59
C SER A 97 1.75 -18.13 8.24
N PRO A 98 1.59 -19.45 8.00
CA PRO A 98 2.05 -20.11 6.77
C PRO A 98 0.97 -20.01 5.67
N ILE A 99 0.79 -18.80 5.12
CA ILE A 99 -0.33 -18.46 4.23
C ILE A 99 -0.38 -19.41 3.04
N ARG A 100 0.72 -19.55 2.28
CA ARG A 100 0.77 -20.42 1.09
C ARG A 100 0.37 -21.84 1.43
N GLN A 101 1.00 -22.41 2.43
CA GLN A 101 0.78 -23.81 2.81
C GLN A 101 -0.69 -24.05 3.19
N VAL A 102 -1.29 -23.20 4.00
CA VAL A 102 -2.69 -23.35 4.44
C VAL A 102 -3.64 -23.23 3.27
N MET A 103 -3.45 -22.23 2.40
CA MET A 103 -4.32 -22.02 1.25
C MET A 103 -4.22 -23.15 0.23
N GLU A 104 -3.02 -23.65 -0.06
CA GLU A 104 -2.83 -24.79 -0.98
C GLU A 104 -3.39 -26.10 -0.41
N GLN A 105 -3.27 -26.33 0.89
CA GLN A 105 -3.85 -27.50 1.55
C GLN A 105 -5.37 -27.49 1.54
N GLU A 106 -5.97 -26.32 1.73
CA GLU A 106 -7.42 -26.17 1.80
C GLU A 106 -8.08 -26.20 0.41
N PHE A 107 -7.54 -25.45 -0.55
CA PHE A 107 -8.17 -25.22 -1.83
C PHE A 107 -7.63 -26.08 -2.97
N HIS A 108 -6.50 -26.76 -2.77
CA HIS A 108 -5.81 -27.61 -3.74
C HIS A 108 -5.44 -26.93 -5.07
N ILE A 109 -5.19 -25.62 -5.03
CA ILE A 109 -4.72 -24.83 -6.17
C ILE A 109 -3.48 -24.01 -5.79
N PRO A 110 -2.57 -23.70 -6.75
CA PRO A 110 -1.35 -22.96 -6.48
C PRO A 110 -1.62 -21.61 -5.82
N THR A 111 -0.83 -21.26 -4.81
CA THR A 111 -0.97 -20.00 -4.08
C THR A 111 0.33 -19.23 -4.07
N GLU A 112 0.28 -17.94 -4.46
CA GLU A 112 1.39 -17.01 -4.35
C GLU A 112 1.08 -15.91 -3.34
N VAL A 113 2.10 -15.50 -2.57
CA VAL A 113 1.94 -14.53 -1.49
C VAL A 113 2.93 -13.38 -1.66
N LEU A 114 2.45 -12.16 -1.54
CA LEU A 114 3.24 -10.95 -1.66
C LEU A 114 2.88 -9.95 -0.55
N ASN A 115 3.80 -9.05 -0.20
CA ASN A 115 3.48 -7.92 0.67
C ASN A 115 2.47 -6.98 -0.01
N ASP A 116 1.61 -6.32 0.77
CA ASP A 116 0.51 -5.47 0.32
C ASP A 116 0.97 -4.27 -0.54
N ALA A 117 2.03 -3.58 -0.14
CA ALA A 117 2.57 -2.48 -0.94
C ALA A 117 3.19 -2.97 -2.27
N ASN A 118 3.90 -4.09 -2.25
CA ASN A 118 4.43 -4.73 -3.46
C ASN A 118 3.30 -5.20 -4.39
N ALA A 119 2.23 -5.76 -3.84
CA ALA A 119 1.06 -6.13 -4.63
C ALA A 119 0.41 -4.89 -5.26
N ALA A 120 0.26 -3.79 -4.52
CA ALA A 120 -0.30 -2.56 -5.06
C ALA A 120 0.50 -2.03 -6.27
N VAL A 121 1.84 -2.09 -6.23
CA VAL A 121 2.69 -1.73 -7.39
C VAL A 121 2.35 -2.56 -8.61
N LEU A 122 2.25 -3.87 -8.44
CA LEU A 122 1.94 -4.79 -9.55
C LEU A 122 0.53 -4.56 -10.10
N GLY A 123 -0.45 -4.26 -9.25
CA GLY A 123 -1.79 -3.91 -9.67
C GLY A 123 -1.81 -2.66 -10.55
N GLU A 124 -1.17 -1.59 -10.09
CA GLU A 124 -1.07 -0.33 -10.83
C GLU A 124 -0.30 -0.49 -12.15
N ALA A 125 0.75 -1.33 -12.19
CA ALA A 125 1.49 -1.62 -13.41
C ALA A 125 0.72 -2.51 -14.40
N TRP A 126 -0.19 -3.34 -13.92
CA TRP A 126 -0.96 -4.24 -14.78
C TRP A 126 -2.15 -3.57 -15.44
N ILE A 127 -3.03 -2.96 -14.64
CA ILE A 127 -4.30 -2.38 -15.14
C ILE A 127 -4.58 -0.97 -14.59
N GLY A 128 -3.69 -0.43 -13.76
CA GLY A 128 -3.86 0.87 -13.11
C GLY A 128 -3.15 2.03 -13.82
N ALA A 129 -2.75 3.03 -13.02
CA ALA A 129 -2.16 4.27 -13.52
C ALA A 129 -0.73 4.11 -14.08
N ALA A 130 -0.03 2.99 -13.78
CA ALA A 130 1.30 2.68 -14.31
C ALA A 130 1.26 1.60 -15.39
N LYS A 131 0.10 1.40 -16.04
CA LYS A 131 0.01 0.43 -17.13
C LYS A 131 1.05 0.71 -18.21
N ASP A 132 1.70 -0.37 -18.66
CA ASP A 132 2.77 -0.36 -19.68
C ASP A 132 4.11 0.26 -19.21
N LYS A 133 4.22 0.74 -17.96
CA LYS A 133 5.48 1.19 -17.34
C LYS A 133 6.25 0.01 -16.75
N LYS A 134 7.57 0.10 -16.76
CA LYS A 134 8.48 -0.96 -16.27
C LYS A 134 9.24 -0.56 -15.02
N ASP A 135 9.47 0.72 -14.82
CA ASP A 135 10.23 1.28 -13.72
C ASP A 135 9.34 2.24 -12.92
N VAL A 136 8.73 1.74 -11.86
CA VAL A 136 7.68 2.44 -11.10
C VAL A 136 7.97 2.38 -9.61
N VAL A 137 7.81 3.49 -8.92
CA VAL A 137 7.78 3.54 -7.47
C VAL A 137 6.35 3.90 -7.03
N VAL A 138 5.77 3.08 -6.17
CA VAL A 138 4.48 3.40 -5.53
C VAL A 138 4.74 3.70 -4.06
N VAL A 139 4.21 4.81 -3.58
CA VAL A 139 4.26 5.20 -2.17
C VAL A 139 2.83 5.33 -1.67
N THR A 140 2.46 4.57 -0.66
CA THR A 140 1.13 4.65 -0.05
C THR A 140 1.19 5.46 1.23
N ILE A 141 0.35 6.51 1.33
CA ILE A 141 0.31 7.42 2.48
C ILE A 141 -1.06 7.29 3.17
N GLY A 142 -1.01 6.69 4.35
CA GLY A 142 -2.16 6.46 5.22
C GLY A 142 -1.79 6.67 6.68
N THR A 143 -2.22 5.80 7.57
CA THR A 143 -1.81 5.80 8.99
C THR A 143 -0.30 5.63 9.11
N GLY A 144 0.32 4.87 8.20
CA GLY A 144 1.75 4.77 7.98
C GLY A 144 2.14 5.21 6.57
N VAL A 145 3.39 4.94 6.19
CA VAL A 145 3.91 5.10 4.83
C VAL A 145 4.44 3.75 4.35
N GLY A 146 3.79 3.18 3.36
CA GLY A 146 4.24 1.98 2.67
C GLY A 146 4.88 2.31 1.33
N GLY A 147 5.52 1.32 0.72
CA GLY A 147 6.07 1.49 -0.61
C GLY A 147 6.39 0.18 -1.30
N GLY A 148 6.52 0.26 -2.61
CA GLY A 148 6.99 -0.84 -3.44
C GLY A 148 7.62 -0.31 -4.71
N ILE A 149 8.46 -1.14 -5.32
CA ILE A 149 9.31 -0.73 -6.44
C ILE A 149 9.26 -1.79 -7.53
N LEU A 150 8.88 -1.37 -8.72
CA LEU A 150 9.00 -2.17 -9.95
C LEU A 150 10.22 -1.70 -10.71
N MET A 151 11.10 -2.62 -11.12
CA MET A 151 12.28 -2.34 -11.93
C MET A 151 12.36 -3.35 -13.07
N ASN A 152 12.49 -2.85 -14.30
CA ASN A 152 12.50 -3.69 -15.52
C ASN A 152 11.26 -4.63 -15.59
N GLY A 153 10.10 -4.18 -15.14
CA GLY A 153 8.86 -4.94 -15.11
C GLY A 153 8.78 -6.03 -14.03
N LYS A 154 9.74 -6.08 -13.10
CA LYS A 154 9.77 -7.03 -11.98
C LYS A 154 9.76 -6.30 -10.64
N ILE A 155 9.01 -6.84 -9.69
CA ILE A 155 9.00 -6.31 -8.33
C ILE A 155 10.38 -6.46 -7.67
N LEU A 156 10.88 -5.41 -7.06
CA LEU A 156 12.14 -5.41 -6.34
C LEU A 156 11.94 -6.02 -4.95
N LEU A 157 12.28 -7.28 -4.80
CA LEU A 157 12.16 -7.99 -3.52
C LEU A 157 13.42 -7.91 -2.66
N GLY A 158 14.60 -7.64 -3.26
CA GLY A 158 15.88 -7.68 -2.55
C GLY A 158 16.30 -9.10 -2.16
N ALA A 159 17.33 -9.20 -1.35
CA ALA A 159 17.96 -10.49 -1.00
C ALA A 159 17.04 -11.39 -0.15
N SER A 160 16.25 -10.81 0.74
CA SER A 160 15.39 -11.53 1.70
C SER A 160 13.89 -11.38 1.44
N GLY A 161 13.49 -10.59 0.43
CA GLY A 161 12.09 -10.37 0.09
C GLY A 161 11.47 -9.12 0.73
N PHE A 162 12.25 -8.30 1.44
CA PHE A 162 11.76 -7.15 2.23
C PHE A 162 12.17 -5.79 1.67
N ALA A 163 12.60 -5.70 0.40
CA ALA A 163 12.85 -4.39 -0.21
C ALA A 163 11.54 -3.61 -0.41
N GLY A 164 11.64 -2.29 -0.42
CA GLY A 164 10.49 -1.42 -0.62
C GLY A 164 9.94 -0.79 0.66
N GLU A 165 10.58 -0.96 1.81
CA GLU A 165 10.23 -0.32 3.09
C GLU A 165 10.53 1.20 3.06
N LEU A 166 9.92 1.92 2.11
CA LEU A 166 10.19 3.32 1.80
C LEU A 166 9.80 4.26 2.95
N GLY A 167 8.83 3.88 3.77
CA GLY A 167 8.44 4.63 4.96
C GLY A 167 9.50 4.65 6.07
N HIS A 168 10.45 3.71 6.05
CA HIS A 168 11.45 3.57 7.10
C HIS A 168 12.84 4.13 6.72
N ILE A 169 12.95 4.82 5.57
CA ILE A 169 14.16 5.59 5.28
C ILE A 169 14.24 6.81 6.22
N PRO A 170 15.43 7.17 6.74
CA PRO A 170 15.58 8.36 7.55
C PRO A 170 15.53 9.62 6.68
N VAL A 171 14.60 10.53 6.98
CA VAL A 171 14.47 11.86 6.38
C VAL A 171 14.94 12.96 7.34
N GLN A 172 15.09 12.62 8.61
CA GLN A 172 15.57 13.54 9.66
C GLN A 172 16.69 12.88 10.46
N TYR A 173 17.91 13.38 10.32
CA TYR A 173 19.03 12.90 11.14
C TYR A 173 18.75 13.15 12.63
N GLU A 174 19.00 12.14 13.47
CA GLU A 174 18.66 12.15 14.91
C GLU A 174 17.21 12.53 15.25
N GLY A 175 16.29 12.32 14.31
CA GLY A 175 14.88 12.62 14.47
C GLY A 175 14.16 11.76 15.51
N GLU A 176 12.83 11.82 15.54
CA GLU A 176 12.00 11.10 16.48
C GLU A 176 12.13 9.58 16.32
N MET A 177 11.93 8.85 17.43
CA MET A 177 12.01 7.39 17.45
C MET A 177 10.87 6.79 16.63
N CYS A 178 11.18 5.91 15.70
CA CYS A 178 10.21 5.16 14.93
C CYS A 178 9.93 3.80 15.59
N THR A 179 8.74 3.26 15.36
CA THR A 179 8.34 1.91 15.84
C THR A 179 9.22 0.78 15.30
N CYS A 180 9.91 1.00 14.17
CA CYS A 180 10.88 0.04 13.62
C CYS A 180 12.21 -0.02 14.39
N GLY A 181 12.40 0.85 15.40
CA GLY A 181 13.63 0.94 16.20
C GLY A 181 14.68 1.94 15.67
N ASN A 182 14.47 2.50 14.48
CA ASN A 182 15.32 3.56 13.92
C ASN A 182 14.80 4.96 14.32
N ARG A 183 15.53 6.01 13.98
CA ARG A 183 15.15 7.41 14.18
C ARG A 183 14.96 8.14 12.86
N GLY A 184 14.02 9.08 12.84
CA GLY A 184 13.85 10.00 11.72
C GLY A 184 13.22 9.42 10.48
N CYS A 185 12.53 8.27 10.57
CA CYS A 185 11.88 7.60 9.43
C CYS A 185 10.81 8.48 8.77
N LEU A 186 10.71 8.40 7.45
CA LEU A 186 9.70 9.14 6.66
C LEU A 186 8.28 8.95 7.21
N GLU A 187 7.89 7.75 7.60
CA GLU A 187 6.56 7.46 8.14
C GLU A 187 6.22 8.36 9.33
N HIS A 188 7.20 8.62 10.20
CA HIS A 188 6.98 9.41 11.40
C HIS A 188 6.65 10.89 11.10
N TYR A 189 7.07 11.40 9.95
CA TYR A 189 6.86 12.78 9.50
C TYR A 189 5.86 12.89 8.35
N GLY A 190 5.83 11.94 7.43
CA GLY A 190 5.07 11.99 6.18
C GLY A 190 3.77 11.20 6.18
N SER A 191 3.44 10.41 7.22
CA SER A 191 2.14 9.74 7.28
C SER A 191 0.99 10.71 7.59
N THR A 192 -0.24 10.34 7.24
CA THR A 192 -1.44 11.09 7.65
C THR A 192 -1.57 11.16 9.17
N ALA A 193 -1.16 10.10 9.89
CA ALA A 193 -1.13 10.13 11.35
C ALA A 193 -0.15 11.18 11.88
N ALA A 194 1.00 11.35 11.23
CA ALA A 194 1.96 12.41 11.59
C ALA A 194 1.36 13.81 11.36
N LEU A 195 0.70 14.03 10.23
CA LEU A 195 0.01 15.29 9.94
C LEU A 195 -1.05 15.60 11.00
N VAL A 196 -1.89 14.62 11.36
CA VAL A 196 -2.91 14.77 12.40
C VAL A 196 -2.28 15.09 13.76
N ARG A 197 -1.20 14.43 14.14
CA ARG A 197 -0.47 14.75 15.40
C ARG A 197 0.02 16.19 15.42
N LYS A 198 0.62 16.64 14.31
CA LYS A 198 1.17 18.01 14.20
C LYS A 198 0.08 19.06 14.31
N VAL A 199 -1.06 18.88 13.63
CA VAL A 199 -2.20 19.79 13.71
C VAL A 199 -2.84 19.80 15.10
N ARG A 200 -3.02 18.63 15.72
CA ARG A 200 -3.54 18.56 17.11
C ARG A 200 -2.66 19.29 18.10
N ARG A 201 -1.33 19.14 17.96
CA ARG A 201 -0.38 19.88 18.78
C ARG A 201 -0.49 21.39 18.58
N ALA A 202 -0.57 21.88 17.36
CA ALA A 202 -0.73 23.30 17.06
C ALA A 202 -2.06 23.88 17.60
N ILE A 203 -3.14 23.09 17.63
CA ILE A 203 -4.40 23.48 18.29
C ILE A 203 -4.20 23.62 19.81
N GLN A 204 -3.53 22.64 20.44
CA GLN A 204 -3.28 22.67 21.90
C GLN A 204 -2.34 23.82 22.31
N GLU A 205 -1.41 24.18 21.47
CA GLU A 205 -0.47 25.31 21.68
C GLU A 205 -1.11 26.68 21.32
N GLY A 206 -2.35 26.70 20.81
CA GLY A 206 -3.09 27.93 20.47
C GLY A 206 -2.65 28.57 19.15
N GLU A 207 -1.88 27.89 18.33
CA GLU A 207 -1.39 28.39 17.03
C GLU A 207 -2.50 28.42 15.97
N ILE A 208 -3.53 27.59 16.11
CA ILE A 208 -4.70 27.56 15.21
C ILE A 208 -5.87 28.24 15.88
N ALA A 209 -6.08 29.52 15.57
CA ALA A 209 -7.12 30.32 16.18
C ALA A 209 -8.53 29.84 15.82
N GLY A 210 -9.45 29.96 16.79
CA GLY A 210 -10.88 29.65 16.58
C GLY A 210 -11.24 28.16 16.55
N VAL A 211 -10.30 27.28 16.89
CA VAL A 211 -10.51 25.83 16.96
C VAL A 211 -10.44 25.39 18.42
N ALA A 212 -11.48 24.67 18.90
CA ALA A 212 -11.51 24.15 20.26
C ALA A 212 -10.50 22.99 20.43
N ALA A 213 -9.89 22.87 21.60
CA ALA A 213 -8.86 21.87 21.89
C ALA A 213 -9.33 20.40 21.76
N ASP A 214 -10.62 20.17 21.92
CA ASP A 214 -11.30 18.87 21.82
C ASP A 214 -11.85 18.58 20.41
N THR A 215 -11.60 19.47 19.43
CA THR A 215 -12.06 19.27 18.05
C THR A 215 -11.53 17.94 17.50
N PRO A 216 -12.42 17.06 16.96
CA PRO A 216 -11.98 15.86 16.27
C PRO A 216 -11.20 16.22 15.01
N VAL A 217 -9.90 15.90 14.99
CA VAL A 217 -9.02 16.16 13.85
C VAL A 217 -8.71 14.86 13.13
N ASP A 218 -9.02 14.82 11.85
CA ASP A 218 -8.61 13.78 10.90
C ASP A 218 -8.10 14.41 9.60
N GLY A 219 -7.66 13.58 8.65
CA GLY A 219 -7.16 14.08 7.37
C GLY A 219 -8.20 14.91 6.61
N LYS A 220 -9.48 14.51 6.62
CA LYS A 220 -10.55 15.23 5.92
C LYS A 220 -10.77 16.62 6.51
N TRP A 221 -10.78 16.71 7.82
CA TRP A 221 -10.89 17.99 8.54
C TRP A 221 -9.73 18.93 8.17
N ILE A 222 -8.48 18.41 8.14
CA ILE A 222 -7.29 19.22 7.83
C ILE A 222 -7.37 19.79 6.42
N PHE A 223 -7.69 18.98 5.43
CA PHE A 223 -7.83 19.46 4.05
C PHE A 223 -8.99 20.45 3.89
N ALA A 224 -10.11 20.25 4.59
CA ALA A 224 -11.22 21.21 4.61
C ALA A 224 -10.81 22.57 5.22
N GLN A 225 -10.04 22.58 6.31
CA GLN A 225 -9.49 23.79 6.92
C GLN A 225 -8.52 24.53 5.99
N ALA A 226 -7.65 23.78 5.30
CA ALA A 226 -6.73 24.36 4.32
C ALA A 226 -7.50 25.01 3.16
N LEU A 227 -8.54 24.36 2.64
CA LEU A 227 -9.43 24.90 1.59
C LEU A 227 -10.19 26.15 2.06
N SER A 228 -10.60 26.21 3.31
CA SER A 228 -11.27 27.39 3.89
C SER A 228 -10.35 28.59 4.14
N GLY A 229 -9.04 28.46 3.85
CA GLY A 229 -8.06 29.53 3.99
C GLY A 229 -7.45 29.66 5.38
N ASN A 230 -7.50 28.63 6.22
CA ASN A 230 -6.82 28.63 7.52
C ASN A 230 -5.30 28.60 7.31
N VAL A 231 -4.65 29.75 7.45
CA VAL A 231 -3.23 29.97 7.15
C VAL A 231 -2.32 29.08 7.98
N ALA A 232 -2.62 28.87 9.27
CA ALA A 232 -1.81 28.00 10.13
C ALA A 232 -1.88 26.53 9.66
N VAL A 233 -3.08 26.05 9.30
CA VAL A 233 -3.23 24.69 8.75
C VAL A 233 -2.57 24.56 7.38
N GLN A 234 -2.66 25.59 6.52
CA GLN A 234 -1.97 25.59 5.22
C GLN A 234 -0.44 25.52 5.39
N SER A 235 0.14 26.25 6.37
CA SER A 235 1.57 26.17 6.65
C SER A 235 2.01 24.77 7.11
N ILE A 236 1.25 24.15 8.02
CA ILE A 236 1.53 22.80 8.49
C ILE A 236 1.43 21.78 7.35
N LEU A 237 0.41 21.93 6.50
CA LEU A 237 0.20 21.05 5.34
C LEU A 237 1.34 21.19 4.34
N GLN A 238 1.82 22.42 4.07
CA GLN A 238 2.94 22.67 3.17
C GLN A 238 4.23 22.02 3.69
N GLU A 239 4.57 22.17 4.96
CA GLU A 239 5.75 21.52 5.54
C GLU A 239 5.67 19.99 5.46
N TRP A 240 4.49 19.42 5.70
CA TRP A 240 4.25 17.98 5.58
C TRP A 240 4.45 17.50 4.13
N ILE A 241 3.95 18.26 3.14
CA ILE A 241 4.14 18.01 1.70
C ILE A 241 5.62 18.03 1.35
N GLU A 242 6.37 19.01 1.85
CA GLU A 242 7.80 19.17 1.54
C GLU A 242 8.65 18.02 2.08
N VAL A 243 8.31 17.48 3.24
CA VAL A 243 8.99 16.29 3.79
C VAL A 243 8.78 15.09 2.87
N ILE A 244 7.55 14.84 2.45
CA ILE A 244 7.22 13.74 1.52
C ILE A 244 7.95 13.95 0.18
N ALA A 245 7.80 15.13 -0.39
CA ALA A 245 8.37 15.45 -1.69
C ALA A 245 9.90 15.36 -1.71
N SER A 246 10.56 15.76 -0.61
CA SER A 246 12.00 15.59 -0.44
C SER A 246 12.43 14.13 -0.42
N ALA A 247 11.67 13.25 0.23
CA ALA A 247 11.91 11.81 0.18
C ALA A 247 11.75 11.26 -1.24
N LEU A 248 10.70 11.71 -1.98
CA LEU A 248 10.49 11.30 -3.38
C LEU A 248 11.63 11.74 -4.29
N VAL A 249 12.23 12.93 -4.08
CA VAL A 249 13.46 13.34 -4.78
C VAL A 249 14.58 12.32 -4.57
N GLY A 250 14.75 11.83 -3.33
CA GLY A 250 15.71 10.76 -3.04
C GLY A 250 15.40 9.47 -3.80
N PHE A 251 14.14 9.06 -3.87
CA PHE A 251 13.73 7.87 -4.61
C PHE A 251 13.97 8.02 -6.12
N VAL A 252 13.71 9.21 -6.68
CA VAL A 252 14.05 9.49 -8.09
C VAL A 252 15.54 9.30 -8.35
N HIS A 253 16.40 9.85 -7.49
CA HIS A 253 17.85 9.74 -7.66
C HIS A 253 18.38 8.32 -7.46
N LEU A 254 17.71 7.48 -6.64
CA LEU A 254 18.12 6.10 -6.38
C LEU A 254 17.64 5.13 -7.47
N PHE A 255 16.40 5.27 -7.92
CA PHE A 255 15.73 4.28 -8.78
C PHE A 255 15.54 4.75 -10.21
N ASN A 256 15.64 6.06 -10.49
CA ASN A 256 15.37 6.64 -11.79
C ASN A 256 14.09 6.08 -12.46
N PRO A 257 12.94 6.16 -11.78
CA PRO A 257 11.71 5.56 -12.28
C PRO A 257 11.13 6.36 -13.44
N GLU A 258 10.36 5.70 -14.31
CA GLU A 258 9.50 6.35 -15.29
C GLU A 258 8.34 7.08 -14.60
N GLN A 259 7.85 6.50 -13.47
CA GLN A 259 6.68 7.04 -12.77
C GLN A 259 6.76 6.81 -11.26
N ILE A 260 6.31 7.83 -10.51
CA ILE A 260 5.98 7.69 -9.09
C ILE A 260 4.47 7.81 -8.94
N LEU A 261 3.85 6.82 -8.31
CA LEU A 261 2.44 6.85 -7.94
C LEU A 261 2.29 7.03 -6.43
N ILE A 262 1.37 7.90 -6.04
CA ILE A 262 1.03 8.14 -4.65
C ILE A 262 -0.35 7.54 -4.40
N GLY A 263 -0.41 6.56 -3.51
CA GLY A 263 -1.63 5.89 -3.06
C GLY A 263 -2.05 6.31 -1.66
N GLY A 264 -3.12 5.71 -1.17
CA GLY A 264 -3.71 5.99 0.14
C GLY A 264 -4.74 7.10 0.11
N GLY A 265 -5.37 7.38 1.26
CA GLY A 265 -6.52 8.29 1.33
C GLY A 265 -6.25 9.72 0.89
N VAL A 266 -5.01 10.17 0.91
CA VAL A 266 -4.60 11.53 0.52
C VAL A 266 -4.43 11.68 -1.00
N SER A 267 -4.33 10.59 -1.75
CA SER A 267 -4.11 10.62 -3.21
C SER A 267 -5.28 11.24 -3.99
N ALA A 268 -6.46 11.32 -3.38
CA ALA A 268 -7.62 12.00 -3.95
C ALA A 268 -7.50 13.54 -3.96
N GLN A 269 -6.49 14.11 -3.29
CA GLN A 269 -6.29 15.55 -3.14
C GLN A 269 -5.32 16.07 -4.22
N GLU A 270 -5.79 16.16 -5.47
CA GLU A 270 -4.93 16.58 -6.59
C GLU A 270 -4.35 17.98 -6.36
N GLU A 271 -5.20 18.99 -6.11
CA GLU A 271 -4.77 20.40 -6.02
C GLU A 271 -3.95 20.70 -4.75
N LEU A 272 -4.36 20.14 -3.61
CA LEU A 272 -3.75 20.46 -2.32
C LEU A 272 -2.58 19.54 -1.95
N PHE A 273 -2.38 18.44 -2.68
CA PHE A 273 -1.34 17.48 -2.34
C PHE A 273 -0.54 16.98 -3.54
N ILE A 274 -1.16 16.31 -4.53
CA ILE A 274 -0.42 15.69 -5.63
C ILE A 274 0.31 16.74 -6.48
N ALA A 275 -0.37 17.82 -6.89
CA ALA A 275 0.23 18.87 -7.70
C ALA A 275 1.36 19.62 -6.97
N PRO A 276 1.24 20.02 -5.69
CA PRO A 276 2.36 20.57 -4.92
C PRO A 276 3.55 19.62 -4.77
N VAL A 277 3.30 18.32 -4.47
CA VAL A 277 4.37 17.30 -4.40
C VAL A 277 5.08 17.19 -5.76
N ARG A 278 4.34 17.07 -6.85
CA ARG A 278 4.89 17.01 -8.21
C ARG A 278 5.74 18.24 -8.52
N SER A 279 5.22 19.43 -8.24
CA SER A 279 5.94 20.70 -8.45
C SER A 279 7.25 20.75 -7.68
N TYR A 280 7.24 20.35 -6.41
CA TYR A 280 8.44 20.31 -5.58
C TYR A 280 9.47 19.32 -6.15
N VAL A 281 9.08 18.08 -6.44
CA VAL A 281 9.98 17.04 -6.96
C VAL A 281 10.61 17.50 -8.27
N MET A 282 9.80 17.96 -9.23
CA MET A 282 10.30 18.41 -10.55
C MET A 282 11.29 19.57 -10.45
N LYS A 283 11.18 20.42 -9.42
CA LYS A 283 12.10 21.54 -9.16
C LYS A 283 13.42 21.09 -8.53
N HIS A 284 13.43 19.97 -7.78
CA HIS A 284 14.58 19.58 -6.94
C HIS A 284 15.34 18.36 -7.45
N VAL A 285 14.81 17.59 -8.40
CA VAL A 285 15.57 16.51 -9.04
C VAL A 285 16.59 17.10 -10.02
N MET A 286 17.70 16.39 -10.20
CA MET A 286 18.66 16.77 -11.25
C MET A 286 17.98 16.78 -12.63
N PRO A 287 18.29 17.76 -13.51
CA PRO A 287 17.54 17.98 -14.76
C PRO A 287 17.39 16.74 -15.67
N ASN A 288 18.37 15.85 -15.66
CA ASN A 288 18.34 14.63 -16.47
C ASN A 288 17.27 13.64 -16.00
N PHE A 289 16.88 13.65 -14.71
CA PHE A 289 15.84 12.80 -14.13
C PHE A 289 14.43 13.34 -14.36
N ALA A 290 14.30 14.66 -14.51
CA ALA A 290 12.97 15.28 -14.67
C ALA A 290 12.36 15.06 -16.05
N LYS A 291 13.18 14.71 -17.04
CA LYS A 291 12.79 14.76 -18.46
C LYS A 291 11.60 13.86 -18.81
N ASP A 292 11.60 12.65 -18.29
CA ASP A 292 10.59 11.63 -18.61
C ASP A 292 9.85 11.11 -17.35
N LEU A 293 10.04 11.79 -16.19
CA LEU A 293 9.43 11.42 -14.93
C LEU A 293 7.98 11.87 -14.86
N GLU A 294 7.09 10.95 -14.56
CA GLU A 294 5.69 11.21 -14.26
C GLU A 294 5.41 11.04 -12.75
N ILE A 295 4.58 11.92 -12.18
CA ILE A 295 4.15 11.81 -10.78
C ILE A 295 2.64 12.02 -10.72
N GLY A 296 1.93 11.07 -10.13
CA GLY A 296 0.47 11.11 -10.06
C GLY A 296 -0.12 10.25 -8.96
N ALA A 297 -1.45 10.23 -8.91
CA ALA A 297 -2.19 9.40 -7.99
C ALA A 297 -2.31 7.96 -8.51
N ALA A 298 -2.31 6.99 -7.59
CA ALA A 298 -2.68 5.61 -7.87
C ALA A 298 -4.17 5.52 -8.24
N ALA A 299 -4.51 4.64 -9.20
CA ALA A 299 -5.86 4.55 -9.76
C ALA A 299 -6.72 3.46 -9.10
N LEU A 300 -6.13 2.34 -8.72
CA LEU A 300 -6.87 1.15 -8.26
C LEU A 300 -7.34 1.23 -6.80
N GLN A 301 -6.86 2.21 -6.04
CA GLN A 301 -7.27 2.43 -4.66
C GLN A 301 -7.24 1.11 -3.84
N ASN A 302 -8.39 0.75 -3.24
CA ASN A 302 -8.53 -0.44 -2.40
C ASN A 302 -8.55 -1.78 -3.19
N GLU A 303 -8.47 -1.74 -4.52
CA GLU A 303 -8.40 -2.96 -5.35
C GLU A 303 -6.96 -3.33 -5.70
N ALA A 304 -6.02 -2.41 -5.51
CA ALA A 304 -4.64 -2.55 -5.97
C ALA A 304 -3.94 -3.80 -5.42
N GLY A 305 -4.06 -4.05 -4.11
CA GLY A 305 -3.45 -5.22 -3.44
C GLY A 305 -3.98 -6.54 -4.00
N MET A 306 -5.30 -6.68 -4.06
CA MET A 306 -5.96 -7.88 -4.57
C MET A 306 -5.61 -8.16 -6.04
N VAL A 307 -5.71 -7.14 -6.89
CA VAL A 307 -5.42 -7.25 -8.33
C VAL A 307 -3.95 -7.56 -8.57
N GLY A 308 -3.06 -6.88 -7.86
CA GLY A 308 -1.62 -7.08 -8.00
C GLY A 308 -1.15 -8.46 -7.53
N ALA A 309 -1.76 -8.99 -6.47
CA ALA A 309 -1.50 -10.36 -6.01
C ALA A 309 -1.89 -11.41 -7.08
N VAL A 310 -3.02 -11.20 -7.75
CA VAL A 310 -3.41 -12.04 -8.91
C VAL A 310 -2.38 -11.92 -10.04
N TYR A 311 -1.96 -10.70 -10.36
CA TYR A 311 -0.95 -10.51 -11.41
C TYR A 311 0.37 -11.20 -11.07
N TYR A 312 0.80 -11.14 -9.82
CA TYR A 312 1.97 -11.87 -9.35
C TYR A 312 1.81 -13.38 -9.52
N CYS A 313 0.64 -13.94 -9.16
CA CYS A 313 0.33 -15.35 -9.37
C CYS A 313 0.43 -15.75 -10.85
N ILE A 314 -0.10 -14.92 -11.77
CA ILE A 314 0.00 -15.12 -13.21
C ILE A 314 1.46 -15.08 -13.70
N GLN A 315 2.28 -14.15 -13.19
CA GLN A 315 3.71 -14.07 -13.54
C GLN A 315 4.45 -15.34 -13.10
N GLN A 316 4.20 -15.82 -11.88
CA GLN A 316 4.83 -17.03 -11.34
C GLN A 316 4.37 -18.31 -12.08
N GLU A 317 3.11 -18.37 -12.51
CA GLU A 317 2.62 -19.48 -13.37
C GLU A 317 3.39 -19.54 -14.69
N LYS A 318 3.60 -18.38 -15.34
CA LYS A 318 4.36 -18.29 -16.60
C LYS A 318 5.84 -18.67 -16.41
N GLU A 319 6.47 -18.23 -15.33
CA GLU A 319 7.87 -18.57 -15.03
C GLU A 319 8.08 -20.07 -14.73
N ARG A 320 7.07 -20.76 -14.18
CA ARG A 320 7.11 -22.23 -13.94
C ARG A 320 6.78 -23.05 -15.18
N GLY A 321 6.08 -22.49 -16.14
CA GLY A 321 5.68 -23.16 -17.40
C GLY A 321 6.72 -23.03 -18.52
N CYS A 322 7.78 -22.27 -18.30
CA CYS A 322 8.98 -22.21 -19.12
C CYS A 322 10.04 -23.14 -18.52
#